data_462f54ad1be026dc2be63fe47da69ba1
#
_entry.id   462f54ad1be026dc2be63fe47da69ba1
#
_cell.length_a   1.000
_cell.length_b   1.000
_cell.length_c   1.000
_cell.angle_alpha   90.00
_cell.angle_beta   90.00
_cell.angle_gamma   90.00
#
_symmetry.space_group_name_H-M   'P 1'
#
loop_
_entity.id
_entity.type
_entity.pdbx_description
1 polymer ?
#
loop_
_entity_poly.entity_id
_entity_poly.type
_entity_poly.pdbx_seq_one_letter_code
_entity_poly.pdbx_strand_id
1 'polypeptide(L)'
;MSIVLILGSGPNVLDCRDWPRAPFDRIVAINNAWAVRPDWDMLIHPDDFPPDRHPRALQPGQSIVTAADYVPLQNSLGGFVYAGGTMAFTASYWALAALRPRLIAVLGCDMVYPATGQTHFYGQGSPDPLREDVTLRSLEAKSARLMALAAEQGCAMVNLSRNASRLVFPRATRDQLADVQPILCDDAIIDAARAEEARLGYYVPSGKYWKEEPRFDPAAIDALDALWLRSVPHP
;
A
#
# COMPACT_ATOMS: atom_id res chain seq x y z
N MET A 1 5.68 -7.97 19.03
CA MET A 1 5.42 -7.98 17.56
C MET A 1 4.37 -6.94 17.28
N SER A 2 4.64 -5.95 16.40
CA SER A 2 3.83 -4.74 16.24
C SER A 2 2.70 -4.90 15.20
N ILE A 3 1.60 -4.17 15.44
CA ILE A 3 0.48 -3.99 14.51
C ILE A 3 0.56 -2.57 13.96
N VAL A 4 0.61 -2.43 12.64
CA VAL A 4 0.62 -1.14 11.93
C VAL A 4 -0.75 -0.91 11.30
N LEU A 5 -1.34 0.26 11.53
CA LEU A 5 -2.51 0.75 10.80
C LEU A 5 -2.06 1.73 9.72
N ILE A 6 -2.45 1.49 8.47
CA ILE A 6 -2.23 2.43 7.37
C ILE A 6 -3.56 3.07 7.00
N LEU A 7 -3.58 4.40 7.01
CA LEU A 7 -4.75 5.22 6.69
C LEU A 7 -4.59 5.83 5.31
N GLY A 8 -5.45 5.44 4.38
CA GLY A 8 -5.58 6.05 3.06
C GLY A 8 -6.57 7.20 3.03
N SER A 9 -6.87 7.70 1.85
CA SER A 9 -7.76 8.85 1.66
C SER A 9 -9.20 8.48 1.27
N GLY A 10 -9.55 7.20 1.17
CA GLY A 10 -10.91 6.76 0.87
C GLY A 10 -11.92 7.23 1.92
N PRO A 11 -13.19 7.49 1.55
CA PRO A 11 -14.20 8.06 2.46
C PRO A 11 -14.39 7.28 3.76
N ASN A 12 -14.27 5.96 3.71
CA ASN A 12 -14.42 5.05 4.85
C ASN A 12 -13.26 5.13 5.87
N VAL A 13 -12.19 5.88 5.59
CA VAL A 13 -11.14 6.13 6.59
C VAL A 13 -11.69 6.85 7.82
N LEU A 14 -12.80 7.58 7.66
CA LEU A 14 -13.45 8.28 8.77
C LEU A 14 -13.99 7.34 9.86
N ASP A 15 -14.20 6.06 9.56
CA ASP A 15 -14.67 5.06 10.53
C ASP A 15 -13.70 4.93 11.71
N CYS A 16 -12.40 5.19 11.50
CA CYS A 16 -11.39 5.06 12.56
C CYS A 16 -11.21 6.30 13.43
N ARG A 17 -11.96 7.38 13.18
CA ARG A 17 -11.76 8.67 13.87
C ARG A 17 -11.82 8.52 15.39
N ASP A 18 -12.81 7.78 15.86
CA ASP A 18 -13.09 7.61 17.29
C ASP A 18 -12.62 6.24 17.82
N TRP A 19 -11.84 5.49 17.03
CA TRP A 19 -11.30 4.24 17.52
C TRP A 19 -10.25 4.50 18.61
N PRO A 20 -10.24 3.70 19.70
CA PRO A 20 -9.09 3.71 20.60
C PRO A 20 -7.83 3.36 19.81
N ARG A 21 -6.69 3.88 20.29
CA ARG A 21 -5.42 3.60 19.63
C ARG A 21 -5.09 2.11 19.61
N ALA A 22 -5.37 1.41 20.71
CA ALA A 22 -5.19 -0.04 20.73
C ALA A 22 -6.12 -0.76 19.72
N PRO A 23 -5.66 -1.80 19.04
CA PRO A 23 -4.40 -2.54 19.27
C PRO A 23 -3.21 -2.04 18.40
N PHE A 24 -3.26 -0.85 17.81
CA PHE A 24 -2.25 -0.37 16.87
C PHE A 24 -1.03 0.19 17.60
N ASP A 25 0.15 -0.39 17.35
CA ASP A 25 1.42 0.11 17.86
C ASP A 25 1.92 1.31 17.07
N ARG A 26 1.63 1.33 15.75
CA ARG A 26 1.96 2.42 14.84
C ARG A 26 0.79 2.74 13.92
N ILE A 27 0.62 4.03 13.63
CA ILE A 27 -0.37 4.56 12.69
C ILE A 27 0.37 5.37 11.63
N VAL A 28 0.26 4.93 10.38
CA VAL A 28 0.86 5.59 9.21
C VAL A 28 -0.25 6.25 8.41
N ALA A 29 -0.20 7.56 8.28
CA ALA A 29 -1.17 8.34 7.51
C ALA A 29 -0.60 8.65 6.12
N ILE A 30 -1.39 8.43 5.07
CA ILE A 30 -1.02 8.75 3.68
C ILE A 30 -1.63 10.10 3.30
N ASN A 31 -0.79 11.04 2.82
CA ASN A 31 -1.24 12.33 2.32
C ASN A 31 -2.14 13.05 3.34
N ASN A 32 -3.38 13.41 2.96
CA ASN A 32 -4.32 14.12 3.82
C ASN A 32 -4.86 13.28 5.01
N ALA A 33 -4.61 11.96 5.06
CA ALA A 33 -5.19 11.09 6.09
C ALA A 33 -4.73 11.44 7.51
N TRP A 34 -3.66 12.21 7.68
CA TRP A 34 -3.23 12.75 8.96
C TRP A 34 -4.33 13.59 9.65
N ALA A 35 -5.23 14.20 8.87
CA ALA A 35 -6.32 15.03 9.40
C ALA A 35 -7.49 14.18 9.98
N VAL A 36 -7.50 12.86 9.80
CA VAL A 36 -8.57 11.99 10.29
C VAL A 36 -8.50 11.82 11.81
N ARG A 37 -7.29 11.64 12.35
CA ARG A 37 -7.05 11.48 13.79
C ARG A 37 -5.69 12.05 14.18
N PRO A 38 -5.55 12.63 15.39
CA PRO A 38 -4.34 13.36 15.79
C PRO A 38 -3.17 12.47 16.23
N ASP A 39 -3.41 11.21 16.54
CA ASP A 39 -2.44 10.29 17.19
C ASP A 39 -1.70 9.38 16.20
N TRP A 40 -1.57 9.81 14.93
CA TRP A 40 -0.71 9.14 13.97
C TRP A 40 0.78 9.31 14.35
N ASP A 41 1.61 8.35 13.94
CA ASP A 41 3.06 8.37 14.21
C ASP A 41 3.85 8.86 12.98
N MET A 42 3.46 8.43 11.78
CA MET A 42 4.16 8.78 10.54
C MET A 42 3.17 9.30 9.50
N LEU A 43 3.54 10.41 8.86
CA LEU A 43 2.91 10.91 7.65
C LEU A 43 3.80 10.59 6.47
N ILE A 44 3.30 9.80 5.52
CA ILE A 44 3.99 9.47 4.28
C ILE A 44 3.31 10.13 3.09
N HIS A 45 4.08 10.80 2.26
CA HIS A 45 3.56 11.50 1.09
C HIS A 45 4.62 11.59 -0.03
N PRO A 46 4.22 11.78 -1.31
CA PRO A 46 5.14 12.02 -2.41
C PRO A 46 5.75 13.43 -2.35
N ASP A 47 6.82 13.68 -3.12
CA ASP A 47 7.53 14.97 -3.13
C ASP A 47 6.65 16.14 -3.60
N ASP A 48 5.64 15.86 -4.42
CA ASP A 48 4.68 16.85 -4.97
C ASP A 48 3.43 17.05 -4.10
N PHE A 49 3.40 16.48 -2.90
CA PHE A 49 2.30 16.71 -1.96
C PHE A 49 2.28 18.18 -1.54
N PRO A 50 1.14 18.90 -1.75
CA PRO A 50 1.09 20.35 -1.56
C PRO A 50 1.47 20.78 -0.14
N PRO A 51 2.38 21.76 0.03
CA PRO A 51 2.83 22.22 1.35
C PRO A 51 1.71 22.78 2.25
N ASP A 52 0.68 23.38 1.65
CA ASP A 52 -0.49 23.92 2.39
C ASP A 52 -1.39 22.81 2.95
N ARG A 53 -1.18 21.56 2.55
CA ARG A 53 -1.88 20.38 3.07
C ARG A 53 -1.10 19.64 4.15
N HIS A 54 0.09 20.09 4.49
CA HIS A 54 0.87 19.54 5.59
C HIS A 54 0.28 19.91 6.95
N PRO A 55 0.49 19.10 8.00
CA PRO A 55 0.19 19.54 9.37
C PRO A 55 1.02 20.78 9.71
N ARG A 56 0.39 21.76 10.38
CA ARG A 56 1.05 23.02 10.75
C ARG A 56 2.24 22.82 11.71
N ALA A 57 2.19 21.80 12.53
CA ALA A 57 3.24 21.40 13.44
C ALA A 57 3.15 19.91 13.72
N LEU A 58 4.30 19.28 13.97
CA LEU A 58 4.37 17.89 14.40
C LEU A 58 4.30 17.84 15.93
N GLN A 59 3.56 16.87 16.45
CA GLN A 59 3.56 16.55 17.87
C GLN A 59 4.79 15.69 18.23
N PRO A 60 5.21 15.63 19.51
CA PRO A 60 6.25 14.71 19.94
C PRO A 60 5.93 13.26 19.54
N GLY A 61 6.88 12.62 18.88
CA GLY A 61 6.74 11.25 18.37
C GLY A 61 6.18 11.13 16.94
N GLN A 62 5.73 12.23 16.33
CA GLN A 62 5.34 12.28 14.93
C GLN A 62 6.52 12.56 14.00
N SER A 63 6.52 11.94 12.83
CA SER A 63 7.54 12.14 11.80
C SER A 63 6.94 12.15 10.40
N ILE A 64 7.69 12.70 9.44
CA ILE A 64 7.35 12.69 8.02
C ILE A 64 8.27 11.71 7.32
N VAL A 65 7.70 10.86 6.47
CA VAL A 65 8.40 9.90 5.61
C VAL A 65 8.33 10.41 4.18
N THR A 66 9.49 10.63 3.58
CA THR A 66 9.65 11.23 2.25
C THR A 66 10.20 10.23 1.23
N ALA A 67 10.35 10.66 -0.02
CA ALA A 67 10.96 9.84 -1.07
C ALA A 67 12.37 9.36 -0.70
N ALA A 68 13.14 10.14 0.05
CA ALA A 68 14.46 9.75 0.53
C ALA A 68 14.40 8.52 1.46
N ASP A 69 13.29 8.34 2.17
CA ASP A 69 13.10 7.24 3.12
C ASP A 69 12.49 6.01 2.44
N TYR A 70 11.46 6.18 1.59
CA TYR A 70 10.74 5.02 1.04
C TYR A 70 11.30 4.48 -0.27
N VAL A 71 11.96 5.30 -1.12
CA VAL A 71 12.49 4.83 -2.41
C VAL A 71 13.53 3.71 -2.23
N PRO A 72 14.54 3.85 -1.35
CA PRO A 72 15.51 2.77 -1.14
C PRO A 72 14.88 1.48 -0.65
N LEU A 73 13.91 1.58 0.27
CA LEU A 73 13.24 0.41 0.85
C LEU A 73 12.32 -0.29 -0.15
N GLN A 74 11.55 0.48 -0.93
CA GLN A 74 10.73 -0.10 -2.00
C GLN A 74 11.58 -0.74 -3.09
N ASN A 75 12.72 -0.15 -3.40
CA ASN A 75 13.69 -0.69 -4.33
C ASN A 75 14.32 -2.00 -3.84
N SER A 76 14.55 -2.16 -2.54
CA SER A 76 15.02 -3.44 -1.97
C SER A 76 13.99 -4.58 -2.09
N LEU A 77 12.73 -4.24 -2.35
CA LEU A 77 11.62 -5.17 -2.57
C LEU A 77 11.17 -5.24 -4.05
N GLY A 78 12.06 -4.88 -5.01
CA GLY A 78 11.85 -5.02 -6.45
C GLY A 78 11.48 -3.74 -7.19
N GLY A 79 11.21 -2.65 -6.49
CA GLY A 79 10.97 -1.33 -7.08
C GLY A 79 9.52 -1.05 -7.47
N PHE A 80 9.30 0.16 -7.98
CA PHE A 80 7.97 0.73 -8.17
C PHE A 80 7.17 0.07 -9.30
N VAL A 81 7.83 -0.38 -10.36
CA VAL A 81 7.14 -0.96 -11.53
C VAL A 81 6.37 -2.22 -11.13
N TYR A 82 6.96 -3.05 -10.29
CA TYR A 82 6.32 -4.27 -9.82
C TYR A 82 5.40 -4.04 -8.61
N ALA A 83 5.72 -3.04 -7.79
CA ALA A 83 4.96 -2.74 -6.58
C ALA A 83 3.65 -1.99 -6.81
N GLY A 84 3.56 -1.23 -7.91
CA GLY A 84 2.45 -0.33 -8.20
C GLY A 84 2.67 1.08 -7.67
N GLY A 85 2.51 2.07 -8.56
CA GLY A 85 2.84 3.49 -8.32
C GLY A 85 1.74 4.26 -7.56
N THR A 86 1.20 3.71 -6.47
CA THR A 86 0.28 4.44 -5.59
C THR A 86 0.86 4.58 -4.20
N MET A 87 0.50 5.67 -3.50
CA MET A 87 0.96 5.86 -2.12
C MET A 87 0.43 4.79 -1.16
N ALA A 88 -0.69 4.13 -1.47
CA ALA A 88 -1.19 3.02 -0.66
C ALA A 88 -0.20 1.83 -0.67
N PHE A 89 0.32 1.46 -1.85
CA PHE A 89 1.34 0.43 -1.95
C PHE A 89 2.68 0.92 -1.40
N THR A 90 3.13 2.14 -1.78
CA THR A 90 4.38 2.72 -1.28
C THR A 90 4.44 2.75 0.24
N ALA A 91 3.38 3.21 0.91
CA ALA A 91 3.29 3.22 2.37
C ALA A 91 3.34 1.82 2.98
N SER A 92 2.69 0.85 2.33
CA SER A 92 2.67 -0.53 2.80
C SER A 92 4.03 -1.22 2.64
N TYR A 93 4.71 -1.03 1.50
CA TYR A 93 6.08 -1.53 1.29
C TYR A 93 7.07 -0.88 2.25
N TRP A 94 6.97 0.43 2.45
CA TRP A 94 7.79 1.13 3.43
C TRP A 94 7.56 0.60 4.85
N ALA A 95 6.30 0.46 5.27
CA ALA A 95 5.98 -0.07 6.60
C ALA A 95 6.49 -1.50 6.78
N LEU A 96 6.35 -2.35 5.76
CA LEU A 96 6.86 -3.72 5.78
C LEU A 96 8.38 -3.75 5.99
N ALA A 97 9.12 -2.96 5.23
CA ALA A 97 10.59 -2.96 5.27
C ALA A 97 11.16 -2.23 6.48
N ALA A 98 10.62 -1.04 6.84
CA ALA A 98 11.15 -0.20 7.91
C ALA A 98 10.71 -0.63 9.30
N LEU A 99 9.44 -1.02 9.46
CA LEU A 99 8.85 -1.31 10.76
C LEU A 99 8.83 -2.80 11.09
N ARG A 100 8.92 -3.68 10.10
CA ARG A 100 8.90 -5.14 10.23
C ARG A 100 7.77 -5.64 11.16
N PRO A 101 6.52 -5.25 10.90
CA PRO A 101 5.42 -5.59 11.76
C PRO A 101 5.00 -7.07 11.59
N ARG A 102 4.28 -7.62 12.59
CA ARG A 102 3.59 -8.90 12.41
C ARG A 102 2.31 -8.77 11.59
N LEU A 103 1.74 -7.55 11.53
CA LEU A 103 0.47 -7.29 10.84
C LEU A 103 0.42 -5.84 10.34
N ILE A 104 0.03 -5.68 9.09
CA ILE A 104 -0.37 -4.40 8.48
C ILE A 104 -1.87 -4.46 8.23
N ALA A 105 -2.61 -3.56 8.86
CA ALA A 105 -4.03 -3.34 8.62
C ALA A 105 -4.21 -2.05 7.82
N VAL A 106 -4.99 -2.09 6.74
CA VAL A 106 -5.25 -0.91 5.90
C VAL A 106 -6.71 -0.47 6.03
N LEU A 107 -6.95 0.85 5.98
CA LEU A 107 -8.29 1.45 5.93
C LEU A 107 -8.28 2.68 5.02
N GLY A 108 -9.32 2.84 4.19
CA GLY A 108 -9.36 3.94 3.23
C GLY A 108 -8.45 3.77 2.01
N CYS A 109 -8.00 2.54 1.74
CA CYS A 109 -7.11 2.17 0.62
C CYS A 109 -7.80 1.27 -0.41
N ASP A 110 -9.11 1.27 -0.52
CA ASP A 110 -9.87 0.32 -1.35
C ASP A 110 -9.64 0.48 -2.86
N MET A 111 -9.18 1.64 -3.33
CA MET A 111 -8.94 1.98 -4.74
C MET A 111 -10.14 1.73 -5.65
N VAL A 112 -11.35 1.87 -5.11
CA VAL A 112 -12.62 1.88 -5.83
C VAL A 112 -13.20 3.28 -5.72
N TYR A 113 -13.43 3.91 -6.85
CA TYR A 113 -13.88 5.30 -6.91
C TYR A 113 -15.21 5.39 -7.65
N PRO A 114 -16.22 6.07 -7.10
CA PRO A 114 -17.48 6.28 -7.79
C PRO A 114 -17.28 7.21 -8.98
N ALA A 115 -18.05 6.99 -10.06
CA ALA A 115 -18.02 7.86 -11.23
C ALA A 115 -18.48 9.31 -10.91
N THR A 116 -19.30 9.46 -9.88
CA THR A 116 -19.82 10.76 -9.40
C THR A 116 -19.82 10.77 -7.88
N GLY A 117 -19.61 11.96 -7.28
CA GLY A 117 -19.67 12.14 -5.84
C GLY A 117 -18.29 12.18 -5.18
N GLN A 118 -18.25 11.78 -3.93
CA GLN A 118 -17.06 11.89 -3.09
C GLN A 118 -16.08 10.74 -3.34
N THR A 119 -14.87 11.05 -3.81
CA THR A 119 -13.79 10.08 -4.05
C THR A 119 -12.85 9.95 -2.86
N HIS A 120 -12.75 10.99 -2.04
CA HIS A 120 -11.88 11.06 -0.87
C HIS A 120 -12.67 11.56 0.35
N PHE A 121 -12.20 11.29 1.56
CA PHE A 121 -12.88 11.74 2.78
C PHE A 121 -13.00 13.27 2.88
N TYR A 122 -12.14 14.01 2.18
CA TYR A 122 -12.13 15.47 2.12
C TYR A 122 -12.83 16.06 0.89
N GLY A 123 -13.48 15.26 0.06
CA GLY A 123 -14.23 15.71 -1.12
C GLY A 123 -13.88 14.96 -2.40
N GLN A 124 -13.88 15.69 -3.51
CA GLN A 124 -13.50 15.17 -4.82
C GLN A 124 -12.01 15.42 -5.07
N GLY A 125 -11.35 14.49 -5.73
CA GLY A 125 -9.96 14.57 -6.16
C GLY A 125 -9.71 13.69 -7.38
N SER A 126 -8.54 13.79 -7.97
CA SER A 126 -8.09 12.93 -9.06
C SER A 126 -7.33 11.73 -8.46
N PRO A 127 -7.97 10.55 -8.33
CA PRO A 127 -7.32 9.40 -7.72
C PRO A 127 -6.22 8.85 -8.65
N ASP A 128 -5.01 8.68 -8.14
CA ASP A 128 -3.89 8.07 -8.86
C ASP A 128 -4.23 6.74 -9.54
N PRO A 129 -4.97 5.81 -8.90
CA PRO A 129 -5.30 4.52 -9.52
C PRO A 129 -6.16 4.59 -10.78
N LEU A 130 -6.73 5.75 -11.11
CA LEU A 130 -7.51 5.95 -12.33
C LEU A 130 -6.67 6.52 -13.50
N ARG A 131 -5.41 6.90 -13.26
CA ARG A 131 -4.53 7.36 -14.34
C ARG A 131 -4.07 6.17 -15.20
N GLU A 132 -3.82 6.44 -16.48
CA GLU A 132 -3.10 5.50 -17.33
C GLU A 132 -1.65 5.38 -16.83
N ASP A 133 -1.31 4.20 -16.32
CA ASP A 133 0.01 3.92 -15.76
C ASP A 133 0.28 2.42 -15.86
N VAL A 134 1.42 2.06 -16.41
CA VAL A 134 1.82 0.67 -16.62
C VAL A 134 1.89 -0.12 -15.31
N THR A 135 2.16 0.56 -14.18
CA THR A 135 2.27 -0.05 -12.86
C THR A 135 0.92 -0.27 -12.19
N LEU A 136 -0.18 0.28 -12.74
CA LEU A 136 -1.53 0.25 -12.16
C LEU A 136 -2.52 -0.60 -12.96
N ARG A 137 -2.03 -1.41 -13.91
CA ARG A 137 -2.87 -2.24 -14.78
C ARG A 137 -3.69 -3.25 -14.01
N SER A 138 -3.14 -3.85 -12.95
CA SER A 138 -3.86 -4.73 -12.03
C SER A 138 -3.52 -4.39 -10.58
N LEU A 139 -4.38 -3.63 -9.93
CA LEU A 139 -4.23 -3.30 -8.50
C LEU A 139 -4.36 -4.54 -7.62
N GLU A 140 -5.17 -5.50 -8.07
CA GLU A 140 -5.34 -6.80 -7.43
C GLU A 140 -4.01 -7.57 -7.40
N ALA A 141 -3.31 -7.63 -8.54
CA ALA A 141 -2.02 -8.31 -8.63
C ALA A 141 -0.94 -7.59 -7.79
N LYS A 142 -0.92 -6.26 -7.80
CA LYS A 142 0.00 -5.47 -6.96
C LYS A 142 -0.25 -5.72 -5.47
N SER A 143 -1.51 -5.86 -5.07
CA SER A 143 -1.84 -6.20 -3.68
C SER A 143 -1.50 -7.67 -3.36
N ALA A 144 -1.69 -8.61 -4.29
CA ALA A 144 -1.28 -10.00 -4.14
C ALA A 144 0.23 -10.13 -3.92
N ARG A 145 1.03 -9.45 -4.79
CA ARG A 145 2.48 -9.39 -4.64
C ARG A 145 2.91 -8.88 -3.26
N LEU A 146 2.35 -7.75 -2.83
CA LEU A 146 2.67 -7.18 -1.52
C LEU A 146 2.31 -8.15 -0.39
N MET A 147 1.15 -8.80 -0.46
CA MET A 147 0.68 -9.75 0.55
C MET A 147 1.57 -11.00 0.60
N ALA A 148 2.03 -11.51 -0.55
CA ALA A 148 2.96 -12.63 -0.62
C ALA A 148 4.32 -12.27 0.01
N LEU A 149 4.91 -11.12 -0.35
CA LEU A 149 6.17 -10.65 0.23
C LEU A 149 6.06 -10.36 1.73
N ALA A 150 4.90 -9.91 2.20
CA ALA A 150 4.65 -9.74 3.62
C ALA A 150 4.59 -11.09 4.34
N ALA A 151 3.88 -12.07 3.77
CA ALA A 151 3.77 -13.42 4.35
C ALA A 151 5.13 -14.10 4.52
N GLU A 152 6.04 -13.97 3.55
CA GLU A 152 7.42 -14.47 3.66
C GLU A 152 8.20 -13.85 4.83
N GLN A 153 7.86 -12.62 5.21
CA GLN A 153 8.46 -11.94 6.37
C GLN A 153 7.70 -12.21 7.68
N GLY A 154 6.74 -13.13 7.67
CA GLY A 154 5.88 -13.42 8.82
C GLY A 154 4.90 -12.30 9.15
N CYS A 155 4.62 -11.41 8.20
CA CYS A 155 3.69 -10.29 8.35
C CYS A 155 2.36 -10.62 7.68
N ALA A 156 1.27 -10.56 8.43
CA ALA A 156 -0.07 -10.64 7.87
C ALA A 156 -0.50 -9.28 7.27
N MET A 157 -1.36 -9.32 6.24
CA MET A 157 -2.02 -8.13 5.71
C MET A 157 -3.53 -8.29 5.73
N VAL A 158 -4.25 -7.27 6.19
CA VAL A 158 -5.71 -7.26 6.21
C VAL A 158 -6.27 -5.91 5.77
N ASN A 159 -7.48 -5.94 5.23
CA ASN A 159 -8.25 -4.75 4.92
C ASN A 159 -9.42 -4.63 5.94
N LEU A 160 -9.45 -3.52 6.69
CA LEU A 160 -10.49 -3.22 7.67
C LEU A 160 -11.76 -2.61 7.05
N SER A 161 -11.73 -2.30 5.77
CA SER A 161 -12.88 -1.78 5.03
C SER A 161 -13.97 -2.85 4.89
N ARG A 162 -15.23 -2.43 4.90
CA ARG A 162 -16.40 -3.25 4.57
C ARG A 162 -16.90 -3.00 3.14
N ASN A 163 -16.31 -2.02 2.46
CA ASN A 163 -16.70 -1.61 1.11
C ASN A 163 -16.06 -2.52 0.05
N ALA A 164 -16.52 -2.41 -1.19
CA ALA A 164 -15.84 -3.00 -2.32
C ALA A 164 -14.37 -2.52 -2.36
N SER A 165 -13.46 -3.39 -2.73
CA SER A 165 -12.02 -3.08 -2.76
C SER A 165 -11.35 -3.83 -3.89
N ARG A 166 -10.30 -3.24 -4.43
CA ARG A 166 -9.38 -3.86 -5.38
C ARG A 166 -8.18 -4.52 -4.69
N LEU A 167 -8.10 -4.42 -3.36
CA LEU A 167 -7.12 -5.15 -2.58
C LEU A 167 -7.62 -6.57 -2.32
N VAL A 168 -6.78 -7.57 -2.58
CA VAL A 168 -7.08 -8.99 -2.32
C VAL A 168 -6.77 -9.40 -0.87
N PHE A 169 -6.44 -8.45 0.00
CA PHE A 169 -6.17 -8.74 1.40
C PHE A 169 -7.41 -9.31 2.11
N PRO A 170 -7.26 -10.32 2.96
CA PRO A 170 -8.35 -10.80 3.81
C PRO A 170 -9.01 -9.67 4.58
N ARG A 171 -10.32 -9.77 4.78
CA ARG A 171 -11.07 -8.82 5.60
C ARG A 171 -10.95 -9.21 7.07
N ALA A 172 -10.83 -8.21 7.90
CA ALA A 172 -10.85 -8.39 9.35
C ALA A 172 -11.53 -7.21 10.03
N THR A 173 -12.07 -7.45 11.22
CA THR A 173 -12.46 -6.39 12.15
C THR A 173 -11.30 -6.09 13.11
N ARG A 174 -11.35 -4.93 13.75
CA ARG A 174 -10.32 -4.55 14.72
C ARG A 174 -10.12 -5.59 15.83
N ASP A 175 -11.21 -6.21 16.29
CA ASP A 175 -11.18 -7.17 17.40
C ASP A 175 -10.56 -8.52 16.99
N GLN A 176 -10.49 -8.82 15.69
CA GLN A 176 -9.89 -10.03 15.15
C GLN A 176 -8.37 -9.92 14.95
N LEU A 177 -7.80 -8.69 15.01
CA LEU A 177 -6.39 -8.47 14.65
C LEU A 177 -5.40 -9.26 15.51
N ALA A 178 -5.75 -9.62 16.73
CA ALA A 178 -4.89 -10.41 17.59
C ALA A 178 -4.57 -11.80 17.01
N ASP A 179 -5.55 -12.41 16.35
CA ASP A 179 -5.53 -13.82 15.90
C ASP A 179 -5.14 -13.95 14.41
N VAL A 180 -5.03 -12.82 13.66
CA VAL A 180 -4.69 -12.86 12.25
C VAL A 180 -3.27 -13.39 12.07
N GLN A 181 -3.14 -14.37 11.16
CA GLN A 181 -1.88 -14.95 10.73
C GLN A 181 -1.59 -14.60 9.26
N PRO A 182 -0.31 -14.63 8.84
CA PRO A 182 0.03 -14.54 7.43
C PRO A 182 -0.67 -15.62 6.63
N ILE A 183 -1.02 -15.31 5.37
CA ILE A 183 -1.58 -16.28 4.45
C ILE A 183 -0.54 -17.34 4.05
N LEU A 184 -1.03 -18.49 3.63
CA LEU A 184 -0.19 -19.48 2.93
C LEU A 184 -0.20 -19.17 1.45
N CYS A 185 0.98 -18.99 0.90
CA CYS A 185 1.20 -18.72 -0.52
C CYS A 185 1.72 -19.96 -1.25
N ASP A 186 1.67 -19.93 -2.57
CA ASP A 186 2.35 -20.94 -3.42
C ASP A 186 3.78 -20.47 -3.71
N ASP A 187 4.75 -21.04 -2.99
CA ASP A 187 6.16 -20.68 -3.10
C ASP A 187 6.72 -20.91 -4.51
N ALA A 188 6.27 -21.96 -5.21
CA ALA A 188 6.73 -22.23 -6.57
C ALA A 188 6.28 -21.15 -7.57
N ILE A 189 5.07 -20.63 -7.39
CA ILE A 189 4.56 -19.51 -8.19
C ILE A 189 5.28 -18.20 -7.81
N ILE A 190 5.57 -17.96 -6.54
CA ILE A 190 6.35 -16.79 -6.09
C ILE A 190 7.73 -16.82 -6.74
N ASP A 191 8.43 -17.96 -6.71
CA ASP A 191 9.75 -18.11 -7.31
C ASP A 191 9.71 -17.86 -8.83
N ALA A 192 8.69 -18.37 -9.52
CA ALA A 192 8.48 -18.10 -10.94
C ALA A 192 8.23 -16.61 -11.23
N ALA A 193 7.42 -15.94 -10.40
CA ALA A 193 7.14 -14.51 -10.55
C ALA A 193 8.42 -13.67 -10.31
N ARG A 194 9.22 -14.00 -9.31
CA ARG A 194 10.51 -13.34 -9.05
C ARG A 194 11.53 -13.55 -10.17
N ALA A 195 11.59 -14.76 -10.70
CA ALA A 195 12.46 -15.05 -11.84
C ALA A 195 12.05 -14.20 -13.05
N GLU A 196 10.75 -14.02 -13.27
CA GLU A 196 10.25 -13.17 -14.33
C GLU A 196 10.53 -11.68 -14.07
N GLU A 197 10.35 -11.17 -12.84
CA GLU A 197 10.79 -9.81 -12.46
C GLU A 197 12.27 -9.58 -12.76
N ALA A 198 13.10 -10.54 -12.39
CA ALA A 198 14.55 -10.48 -12.64
C ALA A 198 14.86 -10.50 -14.16
N ARG A 199 14.15 -11.33 -14.94
CA ARG A 199 14.29 -11.40 -16.40
C ARG A 199 13.89 -10.10 -17.09
N LEU A 200 12.79 -9.49 -16.68
CA LEU A 200 12.29 -8.22 -17.22
C LEU A 200 13.20 -7.05 -16.87
N GLY A 201 13.78 -7.05 -15.67
CA GLY A 201 14.71 -6.01 -15.22
C GLY A 201 14.11 -4.60 -15.18
N TYR A 202 12.81 -4.49 -14.89
CA TYR A 202 12.10 -3.20 -14.84
C TYR A 202 12.37 -2.44 -13.54
N TYR A 203 13.64 -2.36 -13.20
CA TYR A 203 14.11 -1.68 -12.01
C TYR A 203 14.55 -0.26 -12.35
N VAL A 204 14.11 0.73 -11.55
CA VAL A 204 14.46 2.15 -11.69
C VAL A 204 15.01 2.66 -10.36
N PRO A 205 16.34 2.82 -10.23
CA PRO A 205 16.98 3.20 -8.96
C PRO A 205 16.44 4.48 -8.34
N SER A 206 16.10 5.46 -9.16
CA SER A 206 15.56 6.76 -8.72
C SER A 206 14.10 6.68 -8.21
N GLY A 207 13.39 5.56 -8.44
CA GLY A 207 11.96 5.44 -8.24
C GLY A 207 11.10 6.18 -9.28
N LYS A 208 11.71 7.01 -10.15
CA LYS A 208 11.01 7.85 -11.13
C LYS A 208 10.72 7.09 -12.43
N TYR A 209 10.02 5.95 -12.33
CA TYR A 209 9.74 5.01 -13.43
C TYR A 209 9.02 5.69 -14.61
N TRP A 210 8.20 6.71 -14.37
CA TRP A 210 7.49 7.46 -15.42
C TRP A 210 8.43 8.19 -16.40
N LYS A 211 9.71 8.34 -16.05
CA LYS A 211 10.74 8.87 -16.98
C LYS A 211 11.30 7.81 -17.93
N GLU A 212 11.00 6.55 -17.66
CA GLU A 212 11.52 5.39 -18.39
C GLU A 212 10.39 4.51 -18.93
N GLU A 213 9.16 5.01 -18.95
CA GLU A 213 7.94 4.29 -19.32
C GLU A 213 8.04 3.48 -20.63
N PRO A 214 8.70 3.97 -21.69
CA PRO A 214 8.86 3.19 -22.94
C PRO A 214 9.65 1.87 -22.79
N ARG A 215 10.35 1.66 -21.67
CA ARG A 215 11.04 0.39 -21.37
C ARG A 215 10.08 -0.71 -20.95
N PHE A 216 8.88 -0.39 -20.50
CA PHE A 216 8.01 -1.33 -19.81
C PHE A 216 6.96 -1.85 -20.79
N ASP A 217 7.07 -3.12 -21.16
CA ASP A 217 6.07 -3.78 -21.99
C ASP A 217 4.81 -4.10 -21.16
N PRO A 218 3.66 -3.50 -21.50
CA PRO A 218 2.41 -3.76 -20.78
C PRO A 218 1.99 -5.24 -20.79
N ALA A 219 2.23 -5.95 -21.89
CA ALA A 219 1.85 -7.36 -21.99
C ALA A 219 2.72 -8.24 -21.07
N ALA A 220 4.01 -7.92 -20.94
CA ALA A 220 4.90 -8.61 -19.99
C ALA A 220 4.49 -8.35 -18.54
N ILE A 221 4.06 -7.13 -18.23
CA ILE A 221 3.53 -6.80 -16.89
C ILE A 221 2.22 -7.53 -16.62
N ASP A 222 1.30 -7.60 -17.59
CA ASP A 222 0.05 -8.36 -17.43
C ASP A 222 0.31 -9.85 -17.18
N ALA A 223 1.27 -10.44 -17.89
CA ALA A 223 1.67 -11.83 -17.68
C ALA A 223 2.27 -12.06 -16.28
N LEU A 224 3.12 -11.15 -15.81
CA LEU A 224 3.69 -11.18 -14.46
C LEU A 224 2.61 -10.99 -13.39
N ASP A 225 1.71 -10.03 -13.59
CA ASP A 225 0.58 -9.78 -12.70
C ASP A 225 -0.32 -11.01 -12.53
N ALA A 226 -0.52 -11.79 -13.61
CA ALA A 226 -1.24 -13.05 -13.55
C ALA A 226 -0.52 -14.12 -12.70
N LEU A 227 0.82 -14.12 -12.65
CA LEU A 227 1.57 -14.99 -11.74
C LEU A 227 1.32 -14.59 -10.29
N TRP A 228 1.48 -13.31 -9.96
CA TRP A 228 1.26 -12.83 -8.61
C TRP A 228 -0.16 -13.09 -8.08
N LEU A 229 -1.18 -12.94 -8.93
CA LEU A 229 -2.57 -13.27 -8.55
C LEU A 229 -2.73 -14.75 -8.20
N ARG A 230 -2.06 -15.65 -8.90
CA ARG A 230 -2.15 -17.09 -8.63
C ARG A 230 -1.35 -17.53 -7.41
N SER A 231 -0.38 -16.74 -6.95
CA SER A 231 0.48 -17.10 -5.82
C SER A 231 -0.22 -17.01 -4.46
N VAL A 232 -1.36 -16.34 -4.39
CA VAL A 232 -2.13 -16.13 -3.16
C VAL A 232 -3.50 -16.80 -3.25
N PRO A 233 -4.10 -17.21 -2.12
CA PRO A 233 -5.47 -17.73 -2.13
C PRO A 233 -6.44 -16.66 -2.64
N HIS A 234 -7.37 -17.07 -3.48
CA HIS A 234 -8.46 -16.20 -3.88
C HIS A 234 -9.41 -15.97 -2.70
N PRO A 235 -9.86 -14.71 -2.48
CA PRO A 235 -10.82 -14.38 -1.43
C PRO A 235 -12.20 -14.99 -1.66
#